data_6b7c9038d9f9f308560f526e4549e41c
#
_entry.id   6b7c9038d9f9f308560f526e4549e41c
#
_cell.length_a   1.000
_cell.length_b   1.000
_cell.length_c   1.000
_cell.angle_alpha   90.00
_cell.angle_beta   90.00
_cell.angle_gamma   90.00
#
_symmetry.space_group_name_H-M   'P 1'
#
loop_
_entity.id
_entity.type
_entity.pdbx_description
1 polymer ?
#
loop_
_entity_poly.entity_id
_entity_poly.type
_entity_poly.pdbx_seq_one_letter_code
_entity_poly.pdbx_strand_id
1 'polypeptide(L)'
;MKKASICIAALASLAATSALAQALPDRIKEAKAIVVANVPNYPPMEFKDPRTATLTGLDIDLGQALAKKLGVEFKFTEISFEQMVSSLTTGRADMILSGMTDTEARRDTLDFVDYLTTGAQFYTTADNKDTFKTTADLCGKSVGASRRTSFPGEMEKWSKANCEAAGKPALKIVGTEGSADARTQLKQKRLDAAVQGSETLPYLMSVEPNAYAIVGDPFTRQHQGMGFAKKDTALRDAVAAALKAMIADGSYKAVLAKWNLEANAVSEVMINEVPVK
;
A
#
# COMPACT_ATOMS: atom_id res chain seq x y z
N MET A 1 -44.09 -58.78 5.15
CA MET A 1 -44.27 -57.36 5.40
C MET A 1 -42.96 -56.81 5.95
N LYS A 2 -42.09 -56.23 5.17
CA LYS A 2 -40.90 -55.48 5.65
C LYS A 2 -40.81 -54.20 4.85
N LYS A 3 -40.90 -53.06 5.56
CA LYS A 3 -40.87 -51.72 5.00
C LYS A 3 -39.43 -51.33 4.67
N ALA A 4 -39.17 -50.89 3.45
CA ALA A 4 -37.95 -50.25 3.04
C ALA A 4 -38.03 -48.79 3.33
N SER A 5 -37.13 -48.25 4.15
CA SER A 5 -36.93 -46.82 4.37
C SER A 5 -35.80 -46.34 3.44
N ILE A 6 -36.13 -45.46 2.58
CA ILE A 6 -35.20 -44.78 1.67
C ILE A 6 -34.65 -43.54 2.38
N CYS A 7 -33.37 -43.51 2.60
CA CYS A 7 -32.64 -42.29 3.04
C CYS A 7 -32.37 -41.39 1.84
N ILE A 8 -33.00 -40.22 1.84
CA ILE A 8 -32.64 -39.10 0.97
C ILE A 8 -31.97 -38.08 1.88
N ALA A 9 -30.66 -37.95 1.80
CA ALA A 9 -29.93 -36.82 2.33
C ALA A 9 -28.61 -36.65 1.59
N ALA A 10 -28.34 -35.43 1.21
CA ALA A 10 -27.07 -34.84 0.75
C ALA A 10 -26.99 -34.44 -0.73
N LEU A 11 -27.55 -33.28 -1.04
CA LEU A 11 -27.18 -32.45 -2.20
C LEU A 11 -27.55 -30.99 -1.91
N ALA A 12 -26.75 -30.32 -1.06
CA ALA A 12 -26.87 -28.87 -0.84
C ALA A 12 -25.56 -28.29 -0.28
N SER A 13 -24.51 -28.18 -1.11
CA SER A 13 -23.33 -27.40 -0.70
C SER A 13 -22.36 -27.01 -1.85
N LEU A 14 -22.86 -26.73 -3.06
CA LEU A 14 -22.01 -26.26 -4.18
C LEU A 14 -22.44 -24.94 -4.81
N ALA A 15 -23.20 -24.10 -4.13
CA ALA A 15 -23.74 -22.87 -4.75
C ALA A 15 -23.08 -21.55 -4.33
N ALA A 16 -22.06 -21.56 -3.46
CA ALA A 16 -21.54 -20.31 -2.85
C ALA A 16 -20.34 -19.67 -3.57
N THR A 17 -19.71 -20.34 -4.55
CA THR A 17 -18.49 -19.82 -5.20
C THR A 17 -18.73 -19.07 -6.51
N SER A 18 -19.94 -19.03 -7.01
CA SER A 18 -20.26 -18.46 -8.35
C SER A 18 -20.57 -16.96 -8.37
N ALA A 19 -20.83 -16.32 -7.22
CA ALA A 19 -21.31 -14.93 -7.19
C ALA A 19 -20.22 -13.88 -7.46
N LEU A 20 -18.98 -14.12 -7.05
CA LEU A 20 -17.88 -13.17 -7.25
C LEU A 20 -17.33 -13.15 -8.68
N ALA A 21 -17.29 -14.29 -9.35
CA ALA A 21 -16.84 -14.39 -10.74
C ALA A 21 -17.79 -13.67 -11.72
N GLN A 22 -19.04 -13.46 -11.34
CA GLN A 22 -20.05 -12.79 -12.19
C GLN A 22 -19.91 -11.25 -12.20
N ALA A 23 -19.17 -10.68 -11.27
CA ALA A 23 -18.97 -9.24 -11.13
C ALA A 23 -17.79 -8.68 -11.97
N LEU A 24 -16.88 -9.54 -12.44
CA LEU A 24 -15.74 -9.08 -13.25
C LEU A 24 -16.18 -8.56 -14.63
N PRO A 25 -15.53 -7.50 -15.18
CA PRO A 25 -15.74 -7.05 -16.55
C PRO A 25 -15.47 -8.18 -17.56
N ASP A 26 -16.21 -8.19 -18.69
CA ASP A 26 -16.09 -9.25 -19.70
C ASP A 26 -14.67 -9.36 -20.27
N ARG A 27 -13.98 -8.23 -20.49
CA ARG A 27 -12.56 -8.21 -20.91
C ARG A 27 -11.63 -8.98 -19.95
N ILE A 28 -11.91 -8.94 -18.65
CA ILE A 28 -11.13 -9.66 -17.63
C ILE A 28 -11.50 -11.14 -17.58
N LYS A 29 -12.81 -11.46 -17.74
CA LYS A 29 -13.27 -12.86 -17.81
C LYS A 29 -12.67 -13.58 -19.01
N GLU A 30 -12.62 -12.92 -20.16
CA GLU A 30 -12.04 -13.44 -21.39
C GLU A 30 -10.52 -13.61 -21.30
N ALA A 31 -9.84 -12.58 -20.81
CA ALA A 31 -8.38 -12.58 -20.64
C ALA A 31 -7.92 -13.53 -19.51
N LYS A 32 -8.80 -13.82 -18.52
CA LYS A 32 -8.51 -14.54 -17.28
C LYS A 32 -7.31 -13.96 -16.52
N ALA A 33 -7.05 -12.68 -16.70
CA ALA A 33 -5.93 -11.97 -16.12
C ALA A 33 -6.26 -10.49 -15.86
N ILE A 34 -5.64 -9.94 -14.81
CA ILE A 34 -5.63 -8.51 -14.48
C ILE A 34 -4.18 -8.04 -14.55
N VAL A 35 -3.91 -6.99 -15.32
CA VAL A 35 -2.59 -6.36 -15.39
C VAL A 35 -2.46 -5.38 -14.24
N VAL A 36 -1.51 -5.64 -13.34
CA VAL A 36 -1.29 -4.88 -12.11
C VAL A 36 -0.04 -4.02 -12.25
N ALA A 37 -0.20 -2.70 -12.20
CA ALA A 37 0.93 -1.77 -12.16
C ALA A 37 1.59 -1.80 -10.77
N ASN A 38 2.91 -1.96 -10.75
CA ASN A 38 3.71 -2.10 -9.53
C ASN A 38 5.11 -1.50 -9.74
N VAL A 39 5.72 -0.91 -8.69
CA VAL A 39 7.11 -0.44 -8.72
C VAL A 39 7.91 -1.08 -7.60
N PRO A 40 8.74 -2.10 -7.86
CA PRO A 40 9.34 -2.96 -6.84
C PRO A 40 10.57 -2.31 -6.17
N ASN A 41 10.36 -1.21 -5.46
CA ASN A 41 11.40 -0.46 -4.75
C ASN A 41 11.01 -0.01 -3.32
N TYR A 42 9.90 -0.54 -2.79
CA TYR A 42 9.31 -0.09 -1.53
C TYR A 42 9.06 -1.25 -0.54
N PRO A 43 10.13 -1.92 -0.03
CA PRO A 43 9.98 -3.01 0.94
C PRO A 43 9.37 -2.51 2.27
N PRO A 44 8.53 -3.32 2.94
CA PRO A 44 8.11 -4.69 2.59
C PRO A 44 6.90 -4.78 1.66
N MET A 45 6.43 -3.64 1.11
CA MET A 45 5.23 -3.60 0.28
C MET A 45 5.46 -4.34 -1.05
N GLU A 46 6.45 -3.92 -1.83
CA GLU A 46 6.86 -4.55 -3.08
C GLU A 46 8.33 -4.30 -3.37
N PHE A 47 9.06 -5.36 -3.63
CA PHE A 47 10.50 -5.28 -3.94
C PHE A 47 10.99 -6.54 -4.65
N LYS A 48 12.18 -6.46 -5.25
CA LYS A 48 12.90 -7.64 -5.72
C LYS A 48 13.79 -8.16 -4.61
N ASP A 49 13.62 -9.44 -4.23
CA ASP A 49 14.52 -10.08 -3.26
C ASP A 49 15.97 -9.98 -3.78
N PRO A 50 16.90 -9.42 -2.99
CA PRO A 50 18.26 -9.15 -3.47
C PRO A 50 19.07 -10.42 -3.79
N ARG A 51 18.65 -11.60 -3.30
CA ARG A 51 19.33 -12.89 -3.55
C ARG A 51 18.79 -13.61 -4.77
N THR A 52 17.48 -13.53 -5.01
CA THR A 52 16.79 -14.31 -6.06
C THR A 52 16.30 -13.45 -7.22
N ALA A 53 16.30 -12.12 -7.09
CA ALA A 53 15.68 -11.16 -7.98
C ALA A 53 14.15 -11.38 -8.18
N THR A 54 13.53 -12.23 -7.37
CA THR A 54 12.10 -12.52 -7.43
C THR A 54 11.30 -11.35 -6.87
N LEU A 55 10.24 -10.97 -7.57
CA LEU A 55 9.27 -9.98 -7.10
C LEU A 55 8.54 -10.54 -5.87
N THR A 56 8.55 -9.81 -4.77
CA THR A 56 7.99 -10.20 -3.48
C THR A 56 7.50 -8.99 -2.69
N GLY A 57 6.77 -9.21 -1.61
CA GLY A 57 6.26 -8.18 -0.73
C GLY A 57 4.80 -8.39 -0.37
N LEU A 58 4.29 -7.54 0.53
CA LEU A 58 2.89 -7.57 0.95
C LEU A 58 1.94 -7.47 -0.24
N ASP A 59 2.17 -6.49 -1.13
CA ASP A 59 1.31 -6.21 -2.27
C ASP A 59 1.28 -7.38 -3.27
N ILE A 60 2.40 -8.09 -3.39
CA ILE A 60 2.48 -9.27 -4.25
C ILE A 60 1.67 -10.42 -3.66
N ASP A 61 1.85 -10.70 -2.35
CA ASP A 61 1.12 -11.76 -1.67
C ASP A 61 -0.39 -11.46 -1.58
N LEU A 62 -0.76 -10.21 -1.29
CA LEU A 62 -2.14 -9.76 -1.27
C LEU A 62 -2.78 -9.88 -2.66
N GLY A 63 -2.06 -9.44 -3.70
CA GLY A 63 -2.52 -9.58 -5.08
C GLY A 63 -2.72 -11.03 -5.51
N GLN A 64 -1.81 -11.94 -5.16
CA GLN A 64 -1.96 -13.36 -5.43
C GLN A 64 -3.17 -13.97 -4.69
N ALA A 65 -3.41 -13.57 -3.45
CA ALA A 65 -4.57 -14.01 -2.69
C ALA A 65 -5.89 -13.50 -3.28
N LEU A 66 -5.93 -12.22 -3.71
CA LEU A 66 -7.06 -11.63 -4.44
C LEU A 66 -7.30 -12.33 -5.78
N ALA A 67 -6.25 -12.60 -6.55
CA ALA A 67 -6.30 -13.32 -7.82
C ALA A 67 -6.97 -14.70 -7.65
N LYS A 68 -6.58 -15.43 -6.61
CA LYS A 68 -7.18 -16.73 -6.26
C LYS A 68 -8.68 -16.58 -5.91
N LYS A 69 -9.06 -15.54 -5.17
CA LYS A 69 -10.47 -15.27 -4.83
C LYS A 69 -11.31 -14.94 -6.05
N LEU A 70 -10.74 -14.19 -7.00
CA LEU A 70 -11.40 -13.78 -8.23
C LEU A 70 -11.39 -14.84 -9.33
N GLY A 71 -10.58 -15.89 -9.19
CA GLY A 71 -10.42 -16.94 -10.21
C GLY A 71 -9.70 -16.48 -11.49
N VAL A 72 -8.79 -15.50 -11.36
CA VAL A 72 -7.99 -14.93 -12.45
C VAL A 72 -6.51 -14.87 -12.07
N GLU A 73 -5.64 -14.60 -13.04
CA GLU A 73 -4.22 -14.32 -12.79
C GLU A 73 -3.99 -12.83 -12.57
N PHE A 74 -3.11 -12.44 -11.62
CA PHE A 74 -2.57 -11.08 -11.53
C PHE A 74 -1.19 -11.04 -12.19
N LYS A 75 -1.09 -10.26 -13.29
CA LYS A 75 0.17 -10.05 -14.03
C LYS A 75 0.80 -8.73 -13.58
N PHE A 76 1.75 -8.82 -12.66
CA PHE A 76 2.48 -7.64 -12.20
C PHE A 76 3.37 -7.10 -13.30
N THR A 77 3.21 -5.80 -13.60
CA THR A 77 4.00 -5.07 -14.59
C THR A 77 4.74 -3.94 -13.91
N GLU A 78 6.06 -3.94 -14.06
CA GLU A 78 6.91 -2.88 -13.49
C GLU A 78 6.71 -1.56 -14.26
N ILE A 79 6.20 -0.56 -13.57
CA ILE A 79 5.90 0.77 -14.10
C ILE A 79 6.41 1.80 -13.11
N SER A 80 7.09 2.87 -13.56
CA SER A 80 7.53 3.93 -12.65
C SER A 80 6.35 4.57 -11.91
N PHE A 81 6.55 4.99 -10.66
CA PHE A 81 5.48 5.57 -9.84
C PHE A 81 4.79 6.76 -10.53
N GLU A 82 5.56 7.56 -11.27
CA GLU A 82 5.04 8.68 -12.07
C GLU A 82 4.07 8.28 -13.16
N GLN A 83 4.26 7.07 -13.73
CA GLN A 83 3.48 6.58 -14.85
C GLN A 83 2.27 5.74 -14.42
N MET A 84 2.10 5.45 -13.13
CA MET A 84 1.03 4.57 -12.66
C MET A 84 -0.35 5.07 -13.03
N VAL A 85 -0.65 6.35 -12.74
CA VAL A 85 -1.96 6.95 -13.07
C VAL A 85 -2.19 6.91 -14.58
N SER A 86 -1.19 7.31 -15.38
CA SER A 86 -1.32 7.27 -16.84
C SER A 86 -1.45 5.84 -17.39
N SER A 87 -0.90 4.84 -16.72
CA SER A 87 -1.05 3.44 -17.14
C SER A 87 -2.49 2.96 -17.08
N LEU A 88 -3.26 3.38 -16.06
CA LEU A 88 -4.69 3.08 -15.95
C LEU A 88 -5.51 3.84 -16.99
N THR A 89 -5.28 5.14 -17.14
CA THR A 89 -6.08 5.97 -18.06
C THR A 89 -5.88 5.58 -19.52
N THR A 90 -4.70 5.04 -19.87
CA THR A 90 -4.37 4.53 -21.21
C THR A 90 -4.65 3.04 -21.41
N GLY A 91 -5.09 2.33 -20.37
CA GLY A 91 -5.39 0.90 -20.44
C GLY A 91 -4.17 -0.02 -20.53
N ARG A 92 -2.95 0.47 -20.18
CA ARG A 92 -1.75 -0.37 -20.07
C ARG A 92 -1.74 -1.23 -18.82
N ALA A 93 -2.47 -0.82 -17.79
CA ALA A 93 -2.75 -1.59 -16.59
C ALA A 93 -4.25 -1.50 -16.28
N ASP A 94 -4.74 -2.50 -15.57
CA ASP A 94 -6.13 -2.59 -15.13
C ASP A 94 -6.30 -2.02 -13.71
N MET A 95 -5.28 -2.18 -12.87
CA MET A 95 -5.25 -1.65 -11.51
C MET A 95 -3.81 -1.32 -11.07
N ILE A 96 -3.70 -0.51 -10.03
CA ILE A 96 -2.45 -0.26 -9.29
C ILE A 96 -2.50 -1.03 -7.97
N LEU A 97 -1.42 -1.74 -7.64
CA LEU A 97 -1.17 -2.28 -6.31
C LEU A 97 0.31 -2.10 -6.01
N SER A 98 0.65 -0.98 -5.34
CA SER A 98 2.02 -0.52 -5.16
C SER A 98 2.13 0.56 -4.06
N GLY A 99 1.72 0.24 -2.85
CA GLY A 99 1.85 1.12 -1.69
C GLY A 99 1.32 2.54 -1.90
N MET A 100 0.35 2.73 -2.80
CA MET A 100 -0.14 4.07 -3.16
C MET A 100 -1.12 4.60 -2.13
N THR A 101 -0.79 5.75 -1.51
CA THR A 101 -1.69 6.43 -0.57
C THR A 101 -2.94 6.91 -1.29
N ASP A 102 -4.12 6.60 -0.74
CA ASP A 102 -5.38 7.21 -1.11
C ASP A 102 -5.40 8.67 -0.61
N THR A 103 -5.41 9.63 -1.53
CA THR A 103 -5.47 11.07 -1.23
C THR A 103 -6.58 11.72 -2.02
N GLU A 104 -7.17 12.78 -1.45
CA GLU A 104 -8.23 13.55 -2.10
C GLU A 104 -7.83 13.98 -3.53
N ALA A 105 -6.62 14.50 -3.70
CA ALA A 105 -6.13 14.93 -5.00
C ALA A 105 -6.02 13.78 -6.04
N ARG A 106 -5.77 12.55 -5.61
CA ARG A 106 -5.75 11.38 -6.51
C ARG A 106 -7.14 10.90 -6.83
N ARG A 107 -8.10 11.07 -5.90
CA ARG A 107 -9.50 10.69 -6.11
C ARG A 107 -10.18 11.47 -7.22
N ASP A 108 -9.65 12.60 -7.66
CA ASP A 108 -10.14 13.29 -8.87
C ASP A 108 -10.00 12.43 -10.14
N THR A 109 -8.97 11.57 -10.19
CA THR A 109 -8.64 10.78 -11.38
C THR A 109 -8.85 9.27 -11.18
N LEU A 110 -8.69 8.77 -9.97
CA LEU A 110 -8.75 7.36 -9.59
C LEU A 110 -9.85 7.09 -8.58
N ASP A 111 -10.30 5.84 -8.50
CA ASP A 111 -10.93 5.28 -7.32
C ASP A 111 -9.96 4.36 -6.59
N PHE A 112 -10.13 4.24 -5.28
CA PHE A 112 -9.30 3.39 -4.43
C PHE A 112 -10.14 2.36 -3.69
N VAL A 113 -9.60 1.15 -3.55
CA VAL A 113 -10.04 0.16 -2.55
C VAL A 113 -8.96 0.10 -1.49
N ASP A 114 -9.26 0.61 -0.30
CA ASP A 114 -8.29 0.75 0.78
C ASP A 114 -8.00 -0.60 1.43
N TYR A 115 -6.71 -0.90 1.61
CA TYR A 115 -6.28 -2.21 2.09
C TYR A 115 -5.28 -2.17 3.25
N LEU A 116 -4.74 -1.00 3.61
CA LEU A 116 -3.76 -0.87 4.68
C LEU A 116 -3.79 0.53 5.28
N THR A 117 -3.64 0.65 6.60
CA THR A 117 -3.41 1.93 7.26
C THR A 117 -1.93 2.32 7.18
N THR A 118 -1.64 3.60 6.96
CA THR A 118 -0.29 4.15 6.87
C THR A 118 -0.23 5.54 7.49
N GLY A 119 0.97 6.10 7.58
CA GLY A 119 1.19 7.49 7.95
C GLY A 119 2.60 7.93 7.58
N ALA A 120 2.76 9.19 7.18
CA ALA A 120 4.08 9.77 6.96
C ALA A 120 4.84 9.87 8.28
N GLN A 121 6.06 9.33 8.33
CA GLN A 121 6.86 9.29 9.54
C GLN A 121 8.31 9.70 9.27
N PHE A 122 8.86 10.54 10.14
CA PHE A 122 10.27 10.92 10.09
C PHE A 122 11.17 9.81 10.66
N TYR A 123 12.31 9.64 10.04
CA TYR A 123 13.39 8.81 10.53
C TYR A 123 14.75 9.41 10.18
N THR A 124 15.78 9.03 10.94
CA THR A 124 17.15 9.49 10.74
C THR A 124 18.14 8.33 10.87
N THR A 125 19.43 8.56 10.73
CA THR A 125 20.45 7.54 11.08
C THR A 125 20.53 7.33 12.57
N ALA A 126 20.91 6.13 13.01
CA ALA A 126 21.08 5.82 14.44
C ALA A 126 22.09 6.75 15.13
N ASP A 127 23.11 7.23 14.42
CA ASP A 127 24.11 8.19 14.95
C ASP A 127 23.48 9.54 15.32
N ASN A 128 22.36 9.90 14.66
CA ASN A 128 21.69 11.18 14.88
C ASN A 128 20.53 11.10 15.89
N LYS A 129 20.25 9.92 16.48
CA LYS A 129 19.10 9.71 17.39
C LYS A 129 19.08 10.68 18.57
N ASP A 130 20.25 11.05 19.10
CA ASP A 130 20.37 11.96 20.22
C ASP A 130 20.33 13.44 19.81
N THR A 131 20.52 13.73 18.51
CA THR A 131 20.39 15.05 17.90
C THR A 131 18.94 15.38 17.58
N PHE A 132 18.18 14.40 17.09
CA PHE A 132 16.77 14.55 16.69
C PHE A 132 15.87 13.68 17.58
N LYS A 133 15.64 14.15 18.82
CA LYS A 133 14.82 13.45 19.83
C LYS A 133 13.33 13.66 19.59
N THR A 134 12.97 14.79 19.06
CA THR A 134 11.59 15.18 18.72
C THR A 134 11.49 15.67 17.29
N THR A 135 10.30 15.63 16.73
CA THR A 135 10.07 16.17 15.39
C THR A 135 10.37 17.67 15.29
N ALA A 136 10.26 18.42 16.41
CA ALA A 136 10.58 19.85 16.46
C ALA A 136 12.07 20.16 16.25
N ASP A 137 12.97 19.19 16.46
CA ASP A 137 14.41 19.31 16.21
C ASP A 137 14.73 19.29 14.71
N LEU A 138 13.78 18.89 13.87
CA LEU A 138 13.92 18.85 12.41
C LEU A 138 13.68 20.23 11.76
N CYS A 139 13.13 21.22 12.49
CA CYS A 139 12.93 22.54 11.94
C CYS A 139 14.22 23.17 11.41
N GLY A 140 14.22 23.65 10.17
CA GLY A 140 15.41 24.16 9.45
C GLY A 140 16.34 23.11 8.89
N LYS A 141 16.07 21.81 9.10
CA LYS A 141 16.90 20.68 8.64
C LYS A 141 16.54 20.23 7.23
N SER A 142 17.50 19.55 6.58
CA SER A 142 17.32 18.94 5.25
C SER A 142 16.64 17.59 5.41
N VAL A 143 15.39 17.47 4.94
CA VAL A 143 14.58 16.26 5.08
C VAL A 143 14.18 15.74 3.70
N GLY A 144 14.54 14.48 3.41
CA GLY A 144 14.30 13.83 2.14
C GLY A 144 13.00 13.05 2.08
N ALA A 145 12.34 13.08 0.93
CA ALA A 145 11.23 12.17 0.61
C ALA A 145 11.17 11.90 -0.89
N SER A 146 10.60 10.77 -1.28
CA SER A 146 10.36 10.47 -2.70
C SER A 146 9.47 11.54 -3.34
N ARG A 147 9.99 12.22 -4.37
CA ARG A 147 9.43 13.46 -4.94
C ARG A 147 8.03 13.31 -5.56
N ARG A 148 7.66 12.11 -5.96
CA ARG A 148 6.40 11.83 -6.65
C ARG A 148 5.32 11.21 -5.76
N THR A 149 5.61 11.10 -4.47
CA THR A 149 4.64 10.64 -3.46
C THR A 149 3.86 11.81 -2.87
N SER A 150 2.95 11.53 -1.92
CA SER A 150 2.26 12.57 -1.13
C SER A 150 3.19 13.22 -0.09
N PHE A 151 4.30 12.57 0.28
CA PHE A 151 5.14 12.96 1.41
C PHE A 151 5.69 14.39 1.33
N PRO A 152 6.20 14.92 0.18
CA PRO A 152 6.66 16.31 0.12
C PRO A 152 5.58 17.31 0.52
N GLY A 153 4.36 17.17 -0.02
CA GLY A 153 3.25 18.04 0.32
C GLY A 153 2.79 17.92 1.78
N GLU A 154 2.82 16.70 2.35
CA GLU A 154 2.51 16.49 3.76
C GLU A 154 3.61 17.09 4.67
N MET A 155 4.88 17.03 4.28
CA MET A 155 5.98 17.69 4.98
C MET A 155 5.86 19.22 4.95
N GLU A 156 5.41 19.81 3.83
CA GLU A 156 5.15 21.25 3.72
C GLU A 156 4.06 21.69 4.69
N LYS A 157 2.93 20.96 4.73
CA LYS A 157 1.83 21.23 5.68
C LYS A 157 2.32 21.12 7.12
N TRP A 158 3.07 20.05 7.42
CA TRP A 158 3.62 19.84 8.76
C TRP A 158 4.60 20.95 9.15
N SER A 159 5.52 21.36 8.25
CA SER A 159 6.49 22.43 8.48
C SER A 159 5.80 23.75 8.80
N LYS A 160 4.79 24.14 8.04
CA LYS A 160 3.99 25.36 8.29
C LYS A 160 3.37 25.35 9.68
N ALA A 161 2.74 24.22 10.06
CA ALA A 161 2.02 24.09 11.32
C ALA A 161 2.95 23.97 12.55
N ASN A 162 4.13 23.37 12.43
CA ASN A 162 4.95 22.99 13.58
C ASN A 162 6.28 23.76 13.68
N CYS A 163 6.82 24.24 12.56
CA CYS A 163 8.04 25.04 12.56
C CYS A 163 7.73 26.52 12.40
N GLU A 164 7.13 26.91 11.30
CA GLU A 164 6.92 28.31 10.95
C GLU A 164 5.94 29.00 11.92
N ALA A 165 4.84 28.34 12.27
CA ALA A 165 3.91 28.83 13.28
C ALA A 165 4.55 29.01 14.67
N ALA A 166 5.62 28.25 14.96
CA ALA A 166 6.41 28.37 16.20
C ALA A 166 7.60 29.35 16.07
N GLY A 167 7.70 30.11 14.97
CA GLY A 167 8.81 31.06 14.72
C GLY A 167 10.14 30.37 14.40
N LYS A 168 10.14 29.07 14.07
CA LYS A 168 11.34 28.31 13.69
C LYS A 168 11.48 28.29 12.15
N PRO A 169 12.71 28.06 11.62
CA PRO A 169 12.93 27.89 10.20
C PRO A 169 12.11 26.71 9.63
N ALA A 170 11.57 26.87 8.41
CA ALA A 170 10.90 25.80 7.70
C ALA A 170 11.84 24.61 7.42
N LEU A 171 11.27 23.41 7.23
CA LEU A 171 12.00 22.27 6.69
C LEU A 171 12.63 22.61 5.33
N LYS A 172 13.83 22.12 5.08
CA LYS A 172 14.42 22.10 3.73
C LYS A 172 14.07 20.78 3.08
N ILE A 173 12.96 20.76 2.31
CA ILE A 173 12.45 19.54 1.71
C ILE A 173 13.26 19.19 0.47
N VAL A 174 13.81 17.98 0.44
CA VAL A 174 14.62 17.45 -0.66
C VAL A 174 13.89 16.30 -1.34
N GLY A 175 13.51 16.49 -2.60
CA GLY A 175 12.89 15.44 -3.41
C GLY A 175 13.93 14.41 -3.89
N THR A 176 13.71 13.15 -3.53
CA THR A 176 14.58 12.02 -3.94
C THR A 176 13.92 11.17 -5.03
N GLU A 177 14.69 10.30 -5.70
CA GLU A 177 14.16 9.41 -6.75
C GLU A 177 13.34 8.24 -6.19
N GLY A 178 13.36 8.05 -4.88
CA GLY A 178 12.62 7.02 -4.17
C GLY A 178 13.15 6.86 -2.76
N SER A 179 12.55 5.96 -1.96
CA SER A 179 12.98 5.73 -0.58
C SER A 179 14.39 5.16 -0.48
N ALA A 180 14.86 4.37 -1.45
CA ALA A 180 16.23 3.87 -1.49
C ALA A 180 17.26 4.99 -1.68
N ASP A 181 16.98 5.95 -2.57
CA ASP A 181 17.83 7.12 -2.77
C ASP A 181 17.83 8.00 -1.51
N ALA A 182 16.68 8.24 -0.88
CA ALA A 182 16.59 8.96 0.39
C ALA A 182 17.49 8.34 1.47
N ARG A 183 17.45 7.01 1.63
CA ARG A 183 18.32 6.29 2.57
C ARG A 183 19.80 6.44 2.23
N THR A 184 20.16 6.38 0.95
CA THR A 184 21.55 6.57 0.49
C THR A 184 22.04 7.97 0.85
N GLN A 185 21.27 9.01 0.53
CA GLN A 185 21.61 10.39 0.83
C GLN A 185 21.69 10.64 2.36
N LEU A 186 20.82 10.02 3.13
CA LEU A 186 20.82 10.07 4.60
C LEU A 186 22.14 9.47 5.17
N LYS A 187 22.54 8.27 4.71
CA LYS A 187 23.82 7.64 5.09
C LYS A 187 25.03 8.47 4.68
N GLN A 188 24.94 9.19 3.57
CA GLN A 188 26.00 10.10 3.08
C GLN A 188 25.98 11.46 3.80
N LYS A 189 25.12 11.67 4.80
CA LYS A 189 24.94 12.93 5.54
C LYS A 189 24.56 14.14 4.63
N ARG A 190 23.94 13.88 3.49
CA ARG A 190 23.37 14.92 2.62
C ARG A 190 21.98 15.33 3.10
N LEU A 191 21.33 14.47 3.87
CA LEU A 191 20.06 14.69 4.56
C LEU A 191 20.26 14.51 6.05
N ASP A 192 19.55 15.30 6.85
CA ASP A 192 19.46 15.19 8.30
C ASP A 192 18.46 14.11 8.72
N ALA A 193 17.34 14.02 8.00
CA ALA A 193 16.28 13.04 8.19
C ALA A 193 15.63 12.69 6.84
N ALA A 194 14.74 11.70 6.86
CA ALA A 194 13.91 11.36 5.70
C ALA A 194 12.49 10.97 6.16
N VAL A 195 11.56 10.92 5.20
CA VAL A 195 10.17 10.50 5.42
C VAL A 195 9.82 9.35 4.52
N GLN A 196 9.14 8.36 5.09
CA GLN A 196 8.45 7.30 4.35
C GLN A 196 7.23 6.80 5.15
N GLY A 197 6.49 5.84 4.62
CA GLY A 197 5.35 5.26 5.30
C GLY A 197 5.76 4.52 6.59
N SER A 198 5.04 4.76 7.67
CA SER A 198 5.31 4.18 9.00
C SER A 198 5.29 2.66 8.99
N GLU A 199 4.50 2.04 8.12
CA GLU A 199 4.40 0.59 7.93
C GLU A 199 5.71 -0.04 7.43
N THR A 200 6.58 0.73 6.77
CA THR A 200 7.82 0.24 6.19
C THR A 200 9.03 0.30 7.14
N LEU A 201 8.97 1.17 8.16
CA LEU A 201 10.10 1.41 9.06
C LEU A 201 10.50 0.20 9.91
N PRO A 202 9.56 -0.58 10.49
CA PRO A 202 9.93 -1.79 11.24
C PRO A 202 10.70 -2.81 10.38
N TYR A 203 10.27 -3.01 9.14
CA TYR A 203 10.98 -3.89 8.21
C TYR A 203 12.38 -3.35 7.90
N LEU A 204 12.51 -2.07 7.59
CA LEU A 204 13.80 -1.43 7.33
C LEU A 204 14.77 -1.63 8.50
N MET A 205 14.30 -1.44 9.73
CA MET A 205 15.12 -1.64 10.93
C MET A 205 15.47 -3.10 11.18
N SER A 206 14.65 -4.04 10.74
CA SER A 206 14.94 -5.48 10.85
C SER A 206 16.03 -5.94 9.88
N VAL A 207 16.05 -5.39 8.66
CA VAL A 207 17.03 -5.77 7.63
C VAL A 207 18.34 -4.98 7.72
N GLU A 208 18.30 -3.79 8.33
CA GLU A 208 19.47 -2.95 8.62
C GLU A 208 19.52 -2.60 10.13
N PRO A 209 19.83 -3.56 11.01
CA PRO A 209 19.83 -3.34 12.45
C PRO A 209 20.79 -2.21 12.85
N ASN A 210 20.34 -1.33 13.74
CA ASN A 210 21.11 -0.18 14.25
C ASN A 210 21.53 0.86 13.18
N ALA A 211 20.92 0.83 11.98
CA ALA A 211 21.22 1.83 10.95
C ALA A 211 20.39 3.11 11.08
N TYR A 212 19.17 2.99 11.59
CA TYR A 212 18.18 4.08 11.64
C TYR A 212 17.54 4.23 13.01
N ALA A 213 16.96 5.41 13.24
CA ALA A 213 16.10 5.73 14.38
C ALA A 213 14.85 6.47 13.91
N ILE A 214 13.70 6.14 14.49
CA ILE A 214 12.44 6.85 14.29
C ILE A 214 12.49 8.19 15.02
N VAL A 215 11.90 9.25 14.42
CA VAL A 215 11.79 10.56 15.06
C VAL A 215 10.30 10.89 15.20
N GLY A 216 9.80 10.76 16.43
CA GLY A 216 8.41 10.98 16.80
C GLY A 216 7.43 9.97 16.22
N ASP A 217 6.14 10.24 16.39
CA ASP A 217 5.05 9.44 15.82
C ASP A 217 4.77 9.81 14.36
N PRO A 218 4.03 9.00 13.59
CA PRO A 218 3.55 9.37 12.27
C PRO A 218 2.77 10.71 12.35
N PHE A 219 3.08 11.63 11.45
CA PHE A 219 2.44 12.96 11.46
C PHE A 219 1.24 13.05 10.52
N THR A 220 0.95 11.99 9.78
CA THR A 220 -0.32 11.79 9.06
C THR A 220 -0.94 10.45 9.43
N ARG A 221 -2.24 10.31 9.17
CA ARG A 221 -2.95 9.04 9.26
C ARG A 221 -3.80 8.89 8.00
N GLN A 222 -3.48 7.89 7.20
CA GLN A 222 -4.00 7.71 5.84
C GLN A 222 -4.15 6.21 5.54
N HIS A 223 -4.72 5.89 4.37
CA HIS A 223 -4.77 4.52 3.86
C HIS A 223 -3.93 4.38 2.59
N GLN A 224 -3.39 3.20 2.38
CA GLN A 224 -2.95 2.76 1.07
C GLN A 224 -4.12 2.05 0.39
N GLY A 225 -4.33 2.37 -0.88
CA GLY A 225 -5.42 1.84 -1.69
C GLY A 225 -4.94 1.22 -2.99
N MET A 226 -5.63 0.18 -3.42
CA MET A 226 -5.56 -0.34 -4.78
C MET A 226 -6.24 0.66 -5.70
N GLY A 227 -5.52 1.17 -6.72
CA GLY A 227 -6.03 2.22 -7.61
C GLY A 227 -6.71 1.66 -8.85
N PHE A 228 -7.82 2.29 -9.25
CA PHE A 228 -8.62 1.94 -10.43
C PHE A 228 -8.95 3.18 -11.25
N ALA A 229 -9.07 3.03 -12.57
CA ALA A 229 -9.64 4.10 -13.39
C ALA A 229 -11.11 4.33 -13.01
N LYS A 230 -11.54 5.59 -12.96
CA LYS A 230 -12.93 5.98 -12.60
C LYS A 230 -14.02 5.23 -13.37
N LYS A 231 -13.75 4.87 -14.62
CA LYS A 231 -14.68 4.13 -15.50
C LYS A 231 -14.76 2.63 -15.18
N ASP A 232 -13.79 2.07 -14.45
CA ASP A 232 -13.68 0.62 -14.23
C ASP A 232 -14.32 0.21 -12.88
N THR A 233 -15.51 0.73 -12.60
CA THR A 233 -16.23 0.47 -11.33
C THR A 233 -16.51 -1.00 -11.10
N ALA A 234 -16.82 -1.77 -12.15
CA ALA A 234 -17.09 -3.21 -12.03
C ALA A 234 -15.84 -3.99 -11.54
N LEU A 235 -14.64 -3.63 -12.03
CA LEU A 235 -13.40 -4.26 -11.55
C LEU A 235 -13.09 -3.85 -10.12
N ARG A 236 -13.21 -2.55 -9.81
CA ARG A 236 -13.04 -2.01 -8.45
C ARG A 236 -13.94 -2.73 -7.45
N ASP A 237 -15.23 -2.85 -7.76
CA ASP A 237 -16.22 -3.43 -6.87
C ASP A 237 -16.01 -4.95 -6.70
N ALA A 238 -15.59 -5.66 -7.75
CA ALA A 238 -15.21 -7.07 -7.66
C ALA A 238 -13.99 -7.28 -6.74
N VAL A 239 -12.96 -6.42 -6.85
CA VAL A 239 -11.79 -6.48 -5.98
C VAL A 239 -12.16 -6.11 -4.53
N ALA A 240 -13.00 -5.11 -4.33
CA ALA A 240 -13.52 -4.74 -3.01
C ALA A 240 -14.28 -5.91 -2.35
N ALA A 241 -15.15 -6.61 -3.11
CA ALA A 241 -15.86 -7.78 -2.63
C ALA A 241 -14.91 -8.95 -2.30
N ALA A 242 -13.87 -9.16 -3.10
CA ALA A 242 -12.85 -10.17 -2.83
C ALA A 242 -12.07 -9.85 -1.54
N LEU A 243 -11.67 -8.59 -1.33
CA LEU A 243 -11.00 -8.15 -0.10
C LEU A 243 -11.94 -8.32 1.12
N LYS A 244 -13.22 -7.97 0.99
CA LYS A 244 -14.23 -8.17 2.04
C LYS A 244 -14.34 -9.65 2.45
N ALA A 245 -14.34 -10.55 1.46
CA ALA A 245 -14.34 -12.00 1.71
C ALA A 245 -13.05 -12.48 2.39
N MET A 246 -11.89 -11.91 2.03
CA MET A 246 -10.60 -12.23 2.65
C MET A 246 -10.51 -11.71 4.10
N ILE A 247 -11.12 -10.58 4.41
CA ILE A 247 -11.23 -10.08 5.80
C ILE A 247 -12.11 -11.03 6.62
N ALA A 248 -13.24 -11.44 6.06
CA ALA A 248 -14.21 -12.31 6.74
C ALA A 248 -13.68 -13.72 7.03
N ASP A 249 -12.88 -14.31 6.11
CA ASP A 249 -12.34 -15.66 6.31
C ASP A 249 -10.94 -15.69 6.95
N GLY A 250 -10.39 -14.50 7.28
CA GLY A 250 -9.10 -14.36 7.95
C GLY A 250 -7.88 -14.46 7.02
N SER A 251 -8.02 -14.73 5.72
CA SER A 251 -6.90 -14.85 4.79
C SER A 251 -6.18 -13.51 4.57
N TYR A 252 -6.88 -12.38 4.65
CA TYR A 252 -6.26 -11.06 4.65
C TYR A 252 -5.31 -10.88 5.84
N LYS A 253 -5.75 -11.20 7.05
CA LYS A 253 -4.90 -11.12 8.25
C LYS A 253 -3.68 -12.04 8.15
N ALA A 254 -3.84 -13.24 7.58
CA ALA A 254 -2.73 -14.17 7.38
C ALA A 254 -1.66 -13.60 6.41
N VAL A 255 -2.08 -12.87 5.37
CA VAL A 255 -1.16 -12.17 4.47
C VAL A 255 -0.40 -11.07 5.21
N LEU A 256 -1.08 -10.25 6.01
CA LEU A 256 -0.44 -9.19 6.81
C LEU A 256 0.57 -9.75 7.82
N ALA A 257 0.21 -10.85 8.50
CA ALA A 257 1.05 -11.50 9.51
C ALA A 257 2.39 -11.99 8.93
N LYS A 258 2.42 -12.44 7.68
CA LYS A 258 3.66 -12.82 6.98
C LYS A 258 4.68 -11.67 6.93
N TRP A 259 4.19 -10.42 6.93
CA TRP A 259 4.99 -9.21 6.80
C TRP A 259 5.07 -8.38 8.09
N ASN A 260 4.51 -8.89 9.22
CA ASN A 260 4.41 -8.21 10.52
C ASN A 260 3.65 -6.86 10.41
N LEU A 261 2.58 -6.84 9.62
CA LEU A 261 1.76 -5.65 9.35
C LEU A 261 0.31 -5.76 9.87
N GLU A 262 0.04 -6.67 10.83
CA GLU A 262 -1.29 -6.84 11.39
C GLU A 262 -1.81 -5.57 12.08
N ALA A 263 -0.92 -4.77 12.65
CA ALA A 263 -1.27 -3.49 13.27
C ALA A 263 -1.76 -2.44 12.26
N ASN A 264 -1.44 -2.63 10.97
CA ASN A 264 -1.85 -1.75 9.89
C ASN A 264 -3.14 -2.23 9.18
N ALA A 265 -3.76 -3.31 9.68
CA ALA A 265 -4.97 -3.87 9.08
C ALA A 265 -6.12 -2.85 9.03
N VAL A 266 -6.86 -2.84 7.92
CA VAL A 266 -8.18 -2.21 7.87
C VAL A 266 -9.21 -3.16 8.48
N SER A 267 -10.16 -2.62 9.25
CA SER A 267 -11.23 -3.42 9.88
C SER A 267 -12.39 -3.71 8.94
N GLU A 268 -12.55 -2.90 7.91
CA GLU A 268 -13.59 -2.98 6.89
C GLU A 268 -13.07 -2.47 5.55
N VAL A 269 -13.73 -2.87 4.47
CA VAL A 269 -13.39 -2.39 3.13
C VAL A 269 -13.95 -1.01 2.91
N MET A 270 -13.10 -0.11 2.45
CA MET A 270 -13.49 1.24 2.06
C MET A 270 -13.21 1.47 0.57
N ILE A 271 -14.04 2.28 -0.06
CA ILE A 271 -13.79 2.84 -1.39
C ILE A 271 -13.66 4.35 -1.22
N ASN A 272 -12.49 4.90 -1.54
CA ASN A 272 -12.21 6.34 -1.37
C ASN A 272 -12.43 6.80 0.08
N GLU A 273 -11.99 6.01 1.07
CA GLU A 273 -12.21 6.20 2.51
C GLU A 273 -13.68 6.17 2.96
N VAL A 274 -14.59 5.68 2.12
CA VAL A 274 -16.01 5.49 2.46
C VAL A 274 -16.28 3.99 2.63
N PRO A 275 -16.79 3.55 3.81
CA PRO A 275 -17.10 2.15 4.06
C PRO A 275 -18.07 1.55 3.03
N VAL A 276 -17.75 0.35 2.54
CA VAL A 276 -18.62 -0.41 1.63
C VAL A 276 -19.65 -1.16 2.44
N LYS A 277 -20.92 -0.80 2.26
CA LYS A 277 -22.08 -1.40 2.96
C LYS A 277 -22.30 -2.88 2.64
#